data_d69853c6fb38bc5c155d80d811d8bfaf
#
_entry.id   d69853c6fb38bc5c155d80d811d8bfaf
#
_cell.length_a   1.000
_cell.length_b   1.000
_cell.length_c   1.000
_cell.angle_alpha   90.00
_cell.angle_beta   90.00
_cell.angle_gamma   90.00
#
_symmetry.space_group_name_H-M   'P 1'
#
loop_
_entity.id
_entity.type
_entity.pdbx_description
1 polymer ?
#
loop_
_entity_poly.entity_id
_entity_poly.type
_entity_poly.pdbx_seq_one_letter_code
_entity_poly.pdbx_strand_id
1 'polypeptide(L)'
;MSADDGRFRAAARGYLVYGVVYWIGGAWLWLHDVGRGSAASVGWILLGAVLVVLVPYLLRRRRRAFERYVLSRRDFARIVALLLAVRVLAVARVVFRAGSATVAAPWGGVVSYRVGGAVFIVVTLTALALVARAAWAREP
;
A
#
# COMPACT_ATOMS: atom_id res chain seq x y z
N MET A 1 -0.15 3.00 -27.80
CA MET A 1 -0.17 2.79 -26.34
C MET A 1 -1.40 1.96 -26.04
N SER A 2 -1.23 0.72 -25.57
CA SER A 2 -2.36 -0.18 -25.37
C SER A 2 -3.19 0.26 -24.14
N ALA A 3 -4.50 -0.04 -24.15
CA ALA A 3 -5.38 0.22 -23.00
C ALA A 3 -4.88 -0.48 -21.73
N ASP A 4 -4.19 -1.60 -21.89
CA ASP A 4 -3.57 -2.36 -20.81
C ASP A 4 -2.44 -1.57 -20.14
N ASP A 5 -1.58 -0.90 -20.91
CA ASP A 5 -0.51 -0.05 -20.34
C ASP A 5 -1.06 1.15 -19.55
N GLY A 6 -2.23 1.65 -19.93
CA GLY A 6 -2.94 2.69 -19.18
C GLY A 6 -3.38 2.21 -17.79
N ARG A 7 -3.95 1.00 -17.72
CA ARG A 7 -4.41 0.39 -16.46
C ARG A 7 -3.25 0.11 -15.49
N PHE A 8 -2.15 -0.43 -16.00
CA PHE A 8 -0.97 -0.68 -15.17
C PHE A 8 -0.27 0.60 -14.70
N ARG A 9 -0.32 1.68 -15.48
CA ARG A 9 0.16 2.99 -15.01
C ARG A 9 -0.72 3.58 -13.92
N ALA A 10 -2.04 3.45 -14.06
CA ALA A 10 -2.97 3.87 -13.01
C ALA A 10 -2.77 3.05 -11.72
N ALA A 11 -2.61 1.73 -11.84
CA ALA A 11 -2.30 0.86 -10.72
C ALA A 11 -0.98 1.24 -10.03
N ALA A 12 0.06 1.53 -10.80
CA ALA A 12 1.35 1.95 -10.27
C ALA A 12 1.27 3.29 -9.52
N ARG A 13 0.52 4.27 -10.04
CA ARG A 13 0.28 5.54 -9.36
C ARG A 13 -0.52 5.36 -8.08
N GLY A 14 -1.60 4.57 -8.12
CA GLY A 14 -2.42 4.28 -6.95
C GLY A 14 -1.61 3.59 -5.85
N TYR A 15 -0.78 2.61 -6.21
CA TYR A 15 0.10 1.96 -5.26
C TYR A 15 1.18 2.90 -4.71
N LEU A 16 1.73 3.79 -5.53
CA LEU A 16 2.70 4.79 -5.08
C LEU A 16 2.08 5.72 -4.01
N VAL A 17 0.89 6.25 -4.26
CA VAL A 17 0.17 7.10 -3.30
C VAL A 17 -0.09 6.32 -2.00
N TYR A 18 -0.62 5.11 -2.10
CA TYR A 18 -0.81 4.22 -0.96
C TYR A 18 0.48 4.00 -0.19
N GLY A 19 1.57 3.65 -0.87
CA GLY A 19 2.85 3.36 -0.25
C GLY A 19 3.45 4.57 0.46
N VAL A 20 3.38 5.76 -0.14
CA VAL A 20 3.85 7.00 0.47
C VAL A 20 3.05 7.34 1.71
N VAL A 21 1.72 7.26 1.66
CA VAL A 21 0.85 7.51 2.81
C VAL A 21 1.15 6.53 3.95
N TYR A 22 1.29 5.24 3.64
CA TYR A 22 1.62 4.23 4.64
C TYR A 22 3.01 4.40 5.22
N TRP A 23 4.00 4.72 4.39
CA TRP A 23 5.36 4.91 4.86
C TRP A 23 5.49 6.13 5.76
N ILE A 24 4.91 7.27 5.34
CA ILE A 24 4.90 8.50 6.15
C ILE A 24 4.12 8.28 7.45
N GLY A 25 2.92 7.68 7.37
CA GLY A 25 2.11 7.39 8.53
C GLY A 25 2.78 6.41 9.50
N GLY A 26 3.41 5.36 8.98
CA GLY A 26 4.15 4.39 9.78
C GLY A 26 5.38 5.01 10.45
N ALA A 27 6.16 5.82 9.73
CA ALA A 27 7.29 6.54 10.28
C ALA A 27 6.86 7.56 11.36
N TRP A 28 5.76 8.27 11.13
CA TRP A 28 5.18 9.18 12.11
C TRP A 28 4.79 8.47 13.41
N LEU A 29 4.05 7.36 13.30
CA LEU A 29 3.65 6.57 14.46
C LEU A 29 4.86 6.02 15.22
N TRP A 30 5.89 5.60 14.51
CA TRP A 30 7.12 5.11 15.12
C TRP A 30 7.88 6.22 15.88
N LEU A 31 7.95 7.43 15.31
CA LEU A 31 8.58 8.59 15.96
C LEU A 31 7.83 9.04 17.22
N HIS A 32 6.52 8.80 17.29
CA HIS A 32 5.66 9.22 18.40
C HIS A 32 5.29 8.07 19.37
N ASP A 33 6.18 7.13 19.57
CA ASP A 33 6.11 6.06 20.57
C ASP A 33 5.14 4.90 20.30
N VAL A 34 4.44 4.92 19.19
CA VAL A 34 3.62 3.76 18.84
C VAL A 34 4.49 2.68 18.21
N GLY A 35 5.10 1.86 19.06
CA GLY A 35 5.96 0.76 18.60
C GLY A 35 7.47 1.00 18.74
N ARG A 36 7.89 1.98 19.51
CA ARG A 36 9.30 2.17 19.89
C ARG A 36 9.82 0.93 20.61
N GLY A 37 10.92 0.41 20.16
CA GLY A 37 11.74 -0.53 20.92
C GLY A 37 12.08 -1.86 20.25
N SER A 38 11.64 -2.15 19.04
CA SER A 38 12.12 -3.35 18.34
C SER A 38 12.90 -3.02 17.08
N ALA A 39 14.06 -3.64 16.91
CA ALA A 39 14.82 -3.62 15.66
C ALA A 39 13.96 -4.08 14.47
N ALA A 40 12.93 -4.88 14.72
CA ALA A 40 11.92 -5.28 13.75
C ALA A 40 11.16 -4.08 13.16
N SER A 41 10.89 -3.03 13.95
CA SER A 41 10.16 -1.84 13.47
C SER A 41 10.96 -1.06 12.42
N VAL A 42 12.26 -0.94 12.59
CA VAL A 42 13.16 -0.31 11.61
C VAL A 42 13.20 -1.11 10.32
N GLY A 43 13.29 -2.44 10.42
CA GLY A 43 13.25 -3.35 9.28
C GLY A 43 11.96 -3.19 8.47
N TRP A 44 10.80 -3.08 9.11
CA TRP A 44 9.52 -2.86 8.43
C TRP A 44 9.43 -1.50 7.73
N ILE A 45 9.99 -0.44 8.31
CA ILE A 45 10.04 0.89 7.68
C ILE A 45 10.93 0.85 6.44
N LEU A 46 12.12 0.24 6.53
CA LEU A 46 13.03 0.10 5.39
C LEU A 46 12.42 -0.77 4.28
N LEU A 47 11.82 -1.90 4.63
CA LEU A 47 11.11 -2.75 3.68
C LEU A 47 9.97 -1.98 3.00
N GLY A 48 9.21 -1.20 3.76
CA GLY A 48 8.16 -0.34 3.23
C GLY A 48 8.69 0.67 2.22
N ALA A 49 9.79 1.35 2.52
CA ALA A 49 10.44 2.30 1.61
C ALA A 49 10.86 1.63 0.28
N VAL A 50 11.45 0.44 0.37
CA VAL A 50 11.82 -0.34 -0.83
C VAL A 50 10.58 -0.72 -1.64
N LEU A 51 9.52 -1.20 -1.01
CA LEU A 51 8.29 -1.61 -1.69
C LEU A 51 7.55 -0.43 -2.33
N VAL A 52 7.58 0.76 -1.73
CA VAL A 52 7.00 1.99 -2.29
C VAL A 52 7.58 2.33 -3.66
N VAL A 53 8.86 2.04 -3.88
CA VAL A 53 9.56 2.29 -5.14
C VAL A 53 9.50 1.08 -6.07
N LEU A 54 9.79 -0.11 -5.55
CA LEU A 54 9.94 -1.33 -6.34
C LEU A 54 8.62 -1.77 -6.98
N VAL A 55 7.52 -1.75 -6.25
CA VAL A 55 6.22 -2.26 -6.77
C VAL A 55 5.70 -1.40 -7.93
N PRO A 56 5.64 -0.05 -7.84
CA PRO A 56 5.25 0.77 -8.98
C PRO A 56 6.21 0.63 -10.16
N TYR A 57 7.49 0.46 -9.90
CA TYR A 57 8.48 0.23 -10.95
C TYR A 57 8.20 -1.06 -11.71
N LEU A 58 7.97 -2.17 -11.02
CA LEU A 58 7.65 -3.47 -11.63
C LEU A 58 6.31 -3.45 -12.36
N LEU A 59 5.30 -2.75 -11.84
CA LEU A 59 4.01 -2.57 -12.51
C LEU A 59 4.12 -1.73 -13.79
N ARG A 60 5.07 -0.80 -13.86
CA ARG A 60 5.25 0.09 -15.04
C ARG A 60 6.12 -0.51 -16.12
N ARG A 61 7.14 -1.29 -15.77
CA ARG A 61 8.12 -1.79 -16.74
C ARG A 61 7.74 -3.18 -17.25
N ARG A 62 7.56 -3.26 -18.56
CA ARG A 62 7.65 -4.51 -19.34
C ARG A 62 9.12 -4.90 -19.48
N ARG A 63 9.68 -5.65 -18.57
CA ARG A 63 10.97 -6.31 -18.78
C ARG A 63 10.71 -7.72 -19.29
N ARG A 64 10.91 -7.94 -20.59
CA ARG A 64 10.81 -9.27 -21.22
C ARG A 64 11.63 -10.35 -20.51
N ALA A 65 12.78 -9.99 -19.95
CA ALA A 65 13.60 -10.90 -19.15
C ALA A 65 12.93 -11.32 -17.84
N PHE A 66 12.25 -10.40 -17.14
CA PHE A 66 11.58 -10.69 -15.88
C PHE A 66 10.31 -11.55 -16.11
N GLU A 67 9.54 -11.23 -17.15
CA GLU A 67 8.34 -12.01 -17.53
C GLU A 67 8.69 -13.42 -17.97
N ARG A 68 9.88 -13.63 -18.52
CA ARG A 68 10.34 -14.94 -19.01
C ARG A 68 10.82 -15.87 -17.92
N TYR A 69 11.34 -15.34 -16.78
CA TYR A 69 12.04 -16.15 -15.78
C TYR A 69 11.38 -16.17 -14.41
N VAL A 70 10.50 -15.22 -14.04
CA VAL A 70 10.02 -15.09 -12.67
C VAL A 70 8.51 -15.05 -12.58
N LEU A 71 7.82 -14.06 -13.14
CA LEU A 71 6.38 -13.89 -12.99
C LEU A 71 5.80 -12.99 -14.08
N SER A 72 4.59 -13.29 -14.55
CA SER A 72 3.90 -12.37 -15.46
C SER A 72 3.53 -11.09 -14.72
N ARG A 73 3.46 -9.96 -15.44
CA ARG A 73 3.04 -8.66 -14.88
C ARG A 73 1.65 -8.73 -14.25
N ARG A 74 0.76 -9.56 -14.80
CA ARG A 74 -0.59 -9.78 -14.28
C ARG A 74 -0.58 -10.59 -12.99
N ASP A 75 0.22 -11.65 -12.92
CA ASP A 75 0.33 -12.46 -11.72
C ASP A 75 0.98 -11.68 -10.58
N PHE A 76 1.97 -10.85 -10.89
CA PHE A 76 2.52 -9.91 -9.93
C PHE A 76 1.44 -8.94 -9.41
N ALA A 77 0.62 -8.36 -10.30
CA ALA A 77 -0.48 -7.48 -9.89
C ALA A 77 -1.54 -8.23 -9.04
N ARG A 78 -1.83 -9.51 -9.32
CA ARG A 78 -2.72 -10.35 -8.49
C ARG A 78 -2.18 -10.53 -7.09
N ILE A 79 -0.88 -10.84 -6.95
CA ILE A 79 -0.23 -10.97 -5.64
C ILE A 79 -0.30 -9.66 -4.87
N VAL A 80 0.01 -8.54 -5.51
CA VAL A 80 -0.08 -7.21 -4.89
C VAL A 80 -1.52 -6.90 -4.45
N ALA A 81 -2.53 -7.22 -5.28
CA ALA A 81 -3.94 -7.05 -4.93
C ALA A 81 -4.34 -7.87 -3.70
N LEU A 82 -3.91 -9.14 -3.63
CA LEU A 82 -4.16 -9.99 -2.47
C LEU A 82 -3.51 -9.43 -1.19
N LEU A 83 -2.28 -8.96 -1.28
CA LEU A 83 -1.59 -8.34 -0.15
C LEU A 83 -2.30 -7.06 0.31
N LEU A 84 -2.78 -6.23 -0.62
CA LEU A 84 -3.57 -5.05 -0.29
C LEU A 84 -4.91 -5.42 0.37
N ALA A 85 -5.59 -6.47 -0.08
CA ALA A 85 -6.82 -6.96 0.54
C ALA A 85 -6.59 -7.42 1.97
N VAL A 86 -5.54 -8.21 2.23
CA VAL A 86 -5.13 -8.60 3.58
C VAL A 86 -4.82 -7.37 4.43
N ARG A 87 -4.18 -6.34 3.85
CA ARG A 87 -3.87 -5.10 4.56
C ARG A 87 -5.12 -4.31 4.95
N VAL A 88 -6.13 -4.24 4.08
CA VAL A 88 -7.43 -3.63 4.42
C VAL A 88 -8.04 -4.32 5.64
N LEU A 89 -8.08 -5.65 5.65
CA LEU A 89 -8.62 -6.42 6.78
C LEU A 89 -7.82 -6.18 8.07
N ALA A 90 -6.49 -6.12 7.98
CA ALA A 90 -5.64 -5.85 9.13
C ALA A 90 -5.91 -4.47 9.73
N VAL A 91 -5.99 -3.42 8.89
CA VAL A 91 -6.28 -2.06 9.34
C VAL A 91 -7.70 -1.95 9.88
N ALA A 92 -8.69 -2.55 9.22
CA ALA A 92 -10.07 -2.58 9.71
C ALA A 92 -10.15 -3.21 11.11
N ARG A 93 -9.45 -4.33 11.33
CA ARG A 93 -9.39 -4.98 12.65
C ARG A 93 -8.81 -4.05 13.73
N VAL A 94 -7.77 -3.28 13.42
CA VAL A 94 -7.20 -2.30 14.35
C VAL A 94 -8.19 -1.20 14.64
N VAL A 95 -8.84 -0.63 13.61
CA VAL A 95 -9.84 0.44 13.75
C VAL A 95 -11.01 0.01 14.62
N PHE A 96 -11.53 -1.22 14.42
CA PHE A 96 -12.64 -1.74 15.22
C PHE A 96 -12.24 -2.00 16.68
N ARG A 97 -10.99 -2.32 16.96
CA ARG A 97 -10.49 -2.59 18.32
C ARG A 97 -9.99 -1.34 19.06
N ALA A 98 -9.69 -0.27 18.34
CA ALA A 98 -9.01 0.91 18.91
C ALA A 98 -9.83 1.71 19.92
N GLY A 99 -11.15 1.52 20.00
CA GLY A 99 -12.01 2.25 20.95
C GLY A 99 -11.91 3.76 20.80
N SER A 100 -11.52 4.46 21.89
CA SER A 100 -11.31 5.91 21.94
C SER A 100 -9.84 6.33 21.82
N ALA A 101 -8.94 5.42 21.44
CA ALA A 101 -7.52 5.71 21.32
C ALA A 101 -7.25 6.83 20.30
N THR A 102 -6.33 7.73 20.66
CA THR A 102 -5.92 8.88 19.84
C THR A 102 -4.42 8.88 19.63
N VAL A 103 -3.96 9.57 18.58
CA VAL A 103 -2.55 9.78 18.27
C VAL A 103 -2.30 11.25 17.95
N ALA A 104 -1.11 11.75 18.24
CA ALA A 104 -0.72 13.10 17.87
C ALA A 104 -0.72 13.26 16.35
N ALA A 105 -1.31 14.35 15.85
CA ALA A 105 -1.34 14.67 14.43
C ALA A 105 -0.09 15.44 14.01
N PRO A 106 0.44 15.23 12.77
CA PRO A 106 1.62 15.95 12.29
C PRO A 106 1.43 17.48 12.16
N TRP A 107 0.19 17.93 12.06
CA TRP A 107 -0.18 19.35 11.99
C TRP A 107 -0.58 19.96 13.34
N GLY A 108 -0.39 19.24 14.44
CA GLY A 108 -0.82 19.61 15.77
C GLY A 108 -2.19 19.06 16.16
N GLY A 109 -2.43 18.92 17.47
CA GLY A 109 -3.65 18.31 17.99
C GLY A 109 -3.61 16.79 18.01
N VAL A 110 -4.77 16.16 18.20
CA VAL A 110 -4.93 14.71 18.27
C VAL A 110 -5.97 14.22 17.27
N VAL A 111 -5.69 13.07 16.68
CA VAL A 111 -6.60 12.38 15.74
C VAL A 111 -6.97 11.03 16.32
N SER A 112 -8.25 10.67 16.27
CA SER A 112 -8.67 9.35 16.70
C SER A 112 -8.15 8.26 15.73
N TYR A 113 -7.82 7.11 16.28
CA TYR A 113 -7.43 5.95 15.47
C TYR A 113 -8.51 5.55 14.45
N ARG A 114 -9.78 5.78 14.77
CA ARG A 114 -10.91 5.52 13.85
C ARG A 114 -10.84 6.40 12.61
N VAL A 115 -10.60 7.70 12.79
CA VAL A 115 -10.51 8.64 11.65
C VAL A 115 -9.26 8.37 10.84
N GLY A 116 -8.10 8.25 11.48
CA GLY A 116 -6.85 7.91 10.79
C GLY A 116 -6.93 6.58 10.05
N GLY A 117 -7.47 5.55 10.70
CA GLY A 117 -7.68 4.24 10.09
C GLY A 117 -8.67 4.26 8.94
N ALA A 118 -9.75 5.05 9.01
CA ALA A 118 -10.68 5.21 7.91
C ALA A 118 -9.99 5.81 6.67
N VAL A 119 -9.14 6.82 6.85
CA VAL A 119 -8.33 7.39 5.75
C VAL A 119 -7.43 6.32 5.13
N PHE A 120 -6.72 5.54 5.95
CA PHE A 120 -5.88 4.44 5.46
C PHE A 120 -6.69 3.38 4.72
N ILE A 121 -7.88 3.02 5.19
CA ILE A 121 -8.76 2.07 4.51
C ILE A 121 -9.16 2.61 3.14
N VAL A 122 -9.59 3.86 3.03
CA VAL A 122 -9.99 4.48 1.76
C VAL A 122 -8.83 4.49 0.76
N VAL A 123 -7.64 4.92 1.19
CA VAL A 123 -6.44 4.93 0.35
C VAL A 123 -6.07 3.52 -0.11
N THR A 124 -6.13 2.54 0.80
CA THR A 124 -5.81 1.14 0.47
C THR A 124 -6.83 0.52 -0.49
N LEU A 125 -8.14 0.78 -0.27
CA LEU A 125 -9.20 0.30 -1.16
C LEU A 125 -9.09 0.91 -2.56
N THR A 126 -8.72 2.19 -2.66
CA THR A 126 -8.49 2.84 -3.96
C THR A 126 -7.31 2.18 -4.69
N ALA A 127 -6.20 1.96 -4.01
CA ALA A 127 -5.05 1.26 -4.58
C ALA A 127 -5.40 -0.18 -4.97
N LEU A 128 -6.13 -0.91 -4.11
CA LEU A 128 -6.61 -2.26 -4.38
C LEU A 128 -7.49 -2.30 -5.63
N ALA A 129 -8.45 -1.39 -5.76
CA ALA A 129 -9.35 -1.34 -6.93
C ALA A 129 -8.57 -1.12 -8.24
N LEU A 130 -7.60 -0.20 -8.23
CA LEU A 130 -6.76 0.07 -9.40
C LEU A 130 -5.86 -1.11 -9.77
N VAL A 131 -5.23 -1.75 -8.78
CA VAL A 131 -4.38 -2.92 -9.00
C VAL A 131 -5.21 -4.13 -9.43
N ALA A 132 -6.34 -4.38 -8.80
CA ALA A 132 -7.26 -5.45 -9.18
C ALA A 132 -7.78 -5.27 -10.62
N ARG A 133 -8.16 -4.05 -10.98
CA ARG A 133 -8.58 -3.74 -12.36
C ARG A 133 -7.48 -4.04 -13.39
N ALA A 134 -6.20 -3.78 -13.05
CA ALA A 134 -5.08 -4.14 -13.92
C ALA A 134 -4.82 -5.65 -13.97
N ALA A 135 -5.04 -6.36 -12.84
CA ALA A 135 -4.77 -7.78 -12.70
C ALA A 135 -5.80 -8.68 -13.40
N TRP A 136 -7.09 -8.31 -13.34
CA TRP A 136 -8.21 -9.14 -13.80
C TRP A 136 -8.99 -8.58 -14.99
N ALA A 137 -8.61 -7.41 -15.53
CA ALA A 137 -9.26 -6.92 -16.72
C ALA A 137 -9.08 -7.90 -17.88
N ARG A 138 -10.18 -8.36 -18.45
CA ARG A 138 -10.16 -9.15 -19.69
C ARG A 138 -9.65 -8.28 -20.83
N GLU A 139 -8.82 -8.85 -21.69
CA GLU A 139 -8.56 -8.24 -22.99
C GLU A 139 -9.86 -8.27 -23.79
N PRO A 140 -10.21 -7.16 -24.45
CA PRO A 140 -11.32 -7.14 -25.37
C PRO A 140 -11.08 -8.06 -26.55
#